data_fa86c96b1a5dd30870e3c92d6a24374f
#
_entry.id   fa86c96b1a5dd30870e3c92d6a24374f
#
_cell.length_a   1.000
_cell.length_b   1.000
_cell.length_c   1.000
_cell.angle_alpha   90.00
_cell.angle_beta   90.00
_cell.angle_gamma   90.00
#
_symmetry.space_group_name_H-M   'P 1'
#
loop_
_entity.id
_entity.type
_entity.pdbx_description
1 polymer ?
#
loop_
_entity_poly.entity_id
_entity_poly.type
_entity_poly.pdbx_seq_one_letter_code
_entity_poly.pdbx_strand_id
1 'polypeptide(L)'
;MAIVAAASGAGIGEDVLLYKRLNAIASPVAVSAATMPAPPLAIALLSGGLDSATAAALAIEAGYQVIGLSLDYGQRHRRELQAAAELAPLLGLAEHHTIAVNLAAWGGSALTDTAIAVPSNGVEAGVIPSTYVPGRNTVFIALALSLAEARGAQKLVLGVNAVDYSGYPDCRPDYLEAFQTLAELASKAGREGHAAQLWAPLVTWSKTRIVQEARRLGVPIERTWSCYEGGEQPCGVCDSCRIRDAALLAAGV
;
A
#
# COMPACT_ATOMS: atom_id res chain seq x y z
N MET A 1 73.89 -10.13 24.36
CA MET A 1 75.16 -9.94 23.60
C MET A 1 74.96 -8.86 22.58
N ALA A 2 75.68 -7.78 22.74
CA ALA A 2 75.70 -6.62 21.87
C ALA A 2 76.43 -6.90 20.57
N ILE A 3 75.98 -6.27 19.44
CA ILE A 3 76.93 -5.72 18.46
C ILE A 3 76.37 -4.43 17.96
N VAL A 4 77.03 -3.34 18.30
CA VAL A 4 76.94 -2.01 17.70
C VAL A 4 77.77 -2.02 16.44
N ALA A 5 77.23 -1.51 15.31
CA ALA A 5 78.09 -1.05 14.22
C ALA A 5 77.47 0.25 13.68
N ALA A 6 78.27 1.29 13.84
CA ALA A 6 78.00 2.63 13.27
C ALA A 6 78.29 2.61 11.76
N ALA A 7 77.43 3.34 10.99
CA ALA A 7 77.81 3.84 9.71
C ALA A 7 77.13 5.17 9.47
N SER A 8 77.92 6.20 9.53
CA SER A 8 78.04 7.43 8.73
C SER A 8 76.81 7.98 7.99
N GLY A 9 76.52 9.21 8.34
CA GLY A 9 75.51 10.02 7.67
C GLY A 9 75.76 10.31 6.20
N ALA A 10 74.71 10.17 5.45
CA ALA A 10 74.41 10.89 4.22
C ALA A 10 72.94 10.62 3.88
N GLY A 11 72.12 11.64 3.64
CA GLY A 11 70.90 11.48 2.85
C GLY A 11 69.56 11.57 3.56
N ILE A 12 69.39 12.30 4.68
CA ILE A 12 68.04 12.49 5.28
C ILE A 12 67.18 13.49 4.45
N GLY A 13 67.76 14.18 3.47
CA GLY A 13 67.04 15.22 2.69
C GLY A 13 66.20 14.71 1.53
N GLU A 14 66.57 13.63 0.91
CA GLU A 14 65.87 13.12 -0.31
C GLU A 14 64.66 12.24 0.05
N ASP A 15 64.71 11.47 1.08
CA ASP A 15 63.60 10.62 1.51
C ASP A 15 62.41 11.43 2.06
N VAL A 16 62.66 12.56 2.68
CA VAL A 16 61.58 13.44 3.15
C VAL A 16 60.86 14.15 1.97
N LEU A 17 61.59 14.45 0.91
CA LEU A 17 61.02 15.02 -0.32
C LEU A 17 60.21 13.97 -1.13
N LEU A 18 60.67 12.73 -1.15
CA LEU A 18 59.94 11.64 -1.81
C LEU A 18 58.68 11.28 -1.05
N TYR A 19 58.69 11.25 0.30
CA TYR A 19 57.52 11.03 1.13
C TYR A 19 56.46 12.16 1.00
N LYS A 20 56.93 13.41 0.93
CA LYS A 20 56.03 14.56 0.66
C LYS A 20 55.45 14.54 -0.74
N ARG A 21 56.18 14.06 -1.75
CA ARG A 21 55.62 13.92 -3.12
C ARG A 21 54.65 12.76 -3.24
N LEU A 22 54.83 11.65 -2.56
CA LEU A 22 53.89 10.52 -2.56
C LEU A 22 52.60 10.85 -1.80
N ASN A 23 52.67 11.65 -0.71
CA ASN A 23 51.44 12.09 -0.03
C ASN A 23 50.71 13.26 -0.69
N ALA A 24 51.33 13.99 -1.63
CA ALA A 24 50.67 15.04 -2.38
C ALA A 24 49.84 14.51 -3.55
N ILE A 25 49.97 13.21 -3.91
CA ILE A 25 49.19 12.55 -4.98
C ILE A 25 47.95 11.84 -4.44
N ALA A 26 47.86 11.65 -3.13
CA ALA A 26 46.66 11.10 -2.46
C ALA A 26 45.71 12.23 -2.04
N SER A 27 45.24 13.03 -2.99
CA SER A 27 43.98 13.74 -2.77
C SER A 27 42.92 12.66 -2.60
N PRO A 28 42.14 12.66 -1.49
CA PRO A 28 41.02 11.76 -1.38
C PRO A 28 40.11 12.07 -2.56
N VAL A 29 40.01 11.14 -3.51
CA VAL A 29 38.93 11.16 -4.50
C VAL A 29 37.68 11.17 -3.64
N ALA A 30 37.03 12.35 -3.56
CA ALA A 30 35.72 12.46 -2.99
C ALA A 30 34.83 11.54 -3.84
N VAL A 31 34.62 10.32 -3.38
CA VAL A 31 33.56 9.46 -3.89
C VAL A 31 32.30 10.24 -3.58
N SER A 32 31.80 10.97 -4.56
CA SER A 32 30.46 11.55 -4.52
C SER A 32 29.56 10.41 -4.12
N ALA A 33 28.98 10.50 -2.92
CA ALA A 33 27.91 9.60 -2.54
C ALA A 33 26.83 9.80 -3.60
N ALA A 34 26.77 8.87 -4.55
CA ALA A 34 25.72 8.87 -5.56
C ALA A 34 24.42 8.87 -4.74
N THR A 35 23.72 9.98 -4.77
CA THR A 35 22.42 10.12 -4.13
C THR A 35 21.54 9.06 -4.76
N MET A 36 21.22 8.02 -4.01
CA MET A 36 20.28 6.99 -4.49
C MET A 36 19.02 7.73 -4.94
N PRO A 37 18.48 7.43 -6.12
CA PRO A 37 17.23 8.05 -6.57
C PRO A 37 16.17 7.84 -5.49
N ALA A 38 15.37 8.88 -5.23
CA ALA A 38 14.27 8.76 -4.30
C ALA A 38 13.38 7.56 -4.67
N PRO A 39 12.87 6.80 -3.69
CA PRO A 39 12.01 5.65 -3.98
C PRO A 39 10.79 6.11 -4.79
N PRO A 40 10.33 5.30 -5.76
CA PRO A 40 9.15 5.62 -6.54
C PRO A 40 7.91 5.71 -5.64
N LEU A 41 6.97 6.58 -6.00
CA LEU A 41 5.73 6.77 -5.25
C LEU A 41 4.63 5.81 -5.71
N ALA A 42 3.85 5.34 -4.73
CA ALA A 42 2.59 4.63 -4.96
C ALA A 42 1.46 5.25 -4.14
N ILE A 43 0.25 5.27 -4.69
CA ILE A 43 -0.97 5.61 -3.96
C ILE A 43 -1.66 4.30 -3.60
N ALA A 44 -1.94 4.04 -2.32
CA ALA A 44 -2.69 2.87 -1.88
C ALA A 44 -4.08 3.29 -1.37
N LEU A 45 -5.15 2.70 -1.93
CA LEU A 45 -6.47 2.81 -1.33
C LEU A 45 -6.47 2.04 -0.01
N LEU A 46 -6.56 2.78 1.10
CA LEU A 46 -6.48 2.25 2.46
C LEU A 46 -7.86 2.34 3.14
N SER A 47 -8.57 1.22 3.22
CA SER A 47 -9.90 1.15 3.85
C SER A 47 -9.85 0.90 5.37
N GLY A 48 -8.67 0.59 5.92
CA GLY A 48 -8.55 0.12 7.31
C GLY A 48 -8.78 -1.38 7.47
N GLY A 49 -9.14 -2.08 6.40
CA GLY A 49 -9.28 -3.54 6.36
C GLY A 49 -7.96 -4.27 6.11
N LEU A 50 -7.95 -5.57 6.42
CA LEU A 50 -6.78 -6.44 6.27
C LEU A 50 -6.19 -6.43 4.86
N ASP A 51 -7.05 -6.50 3.84
CA ASP A 51 -6.62 -6.63 2.45
C ASP A 51 -5.90 -5.36 1.97
N SER A 52 -6.48 -4.19 2.23
CA SER A 52 -5.88 -2.91 1.85
C SER A 52 -4.57 -2.65 2.58
N ALA A 53 -4.49 -3.03 3.87
CA ALA A 53 -3.27 -2.94 4.66
C ALA A 53 -2.17 -3.88 4.11
N THR A 54 -2.54 -5.11 3.75
CA THR A 54 -1.61 -6.08 3.15
C THR A 54 -1.11 -5.62 1.78
N ALA A 55 -1.99 -5.08 0.93
CA ALA A 55 -1.61 -4.56 -0.37
C ALA A 55 -0.65 -3.35 -0.24
N ALA A 56 -0.90 -2.45 0.72
CA ALA A 56 -0.01 -1.34 1.01
C ALA A 56 1.37 -1.82 1.51
N ALA A 57 1.41 -2.83 2.40
CA ALA A 57 2.64 -3.42 2.89
C ALA A 57 3.46 -4.10 1.78
N LEU A 58 2.80 -4.77 0.83
CA LEU A 58 3.46 -5.31 -0.37
C LEU A 58 4.08 -4.22 -1.24
N ALA A 59 3.45 -3.06 -1.35
CA ALA A 59 4.01 -1.94 -2.09
C ALA A 59 5.26 -1.37 -1.41
N ILE A 60 5.28 -1.31 -0.08
CA ILE A 60 6.45 -0.91 0.70
C ILE A 60 7.58 -1.93 0.52
N GLU A 61 7.28 -3.24 0.63
CA GLU A 61 8.26 -4.31 0.40
C GLU A 61 8.84 -4.27 -1.02
N ALA A 62 8.03 -3.88 -2.01
CA ALA A 62 8.47 -3.69 -3.40
C ALA A 62 9.32 -2.41 -3.61
N GLY A 63 9.61 -1.65 -2.55
CA GLY A 63 10.48 -0.48 -2.58
C GLY A 63 9.78 0.84 -2.90
N TYR A 64 8.44 0.88 -2.89
CA TYR A 64 7.69 2.13 -3.08
C TYR A 64 7.60 2.93 -1.77
N GLN A 65 7.69 4.24 -1.88
CA GLN A 65 7.17 5.14 -0.87
C GLN A 65 5.65 5.25 -1.07
N VAL A 66 4.86 4.89 -0.05
CA VAL A 66 3.42 4.74 -0.19
C VAL A 66 2.68 5.90 0.48
N ILE A 67 1.74 6.49 -0.25
CA ILE A 67 0.76 7.45 0.26
C ILE A 67 -0.58 6.72 0.36
N GLY A 68 -1.16 6.69 1.56
CA GLY A 68 -2.49 6.11 1.80
C GLY A 68 -3.60 7.09 1.43
N LEU A 69 -4.64 6.60 0.78
CA LEU A 69 -5.87 7.34 0.50
C LEU A 69 -7.08 6.58 1.06
N SER A 70 -7.77 7.18 2.01
CA SER A 70 -9.03 6.69 2.58
C SER A 70 -10.20 7.56 2.13
N LEU A 71 -11.37 6.97 1.93
CA LEU A 71 -12.57 7.67 1.49
C LEU A 71 -13.66 7.56 2.56
N ASP A 72 -14.11 8.71 3.06
CA ASP A 72 -15.37 8.85 3.79
C ASP A 72 -16.49 9.01 2.76
N TYR A 73 -17.20 7.89 2.43
CA TYR A 73 -18.21 7.89 1.38
C TYR A 73 -19.65 7.92 1.93
N GLY A 74 -19.81 8.24 3.21
CA GLY A 74 -21.09 8.19 3.90
C GLY A 74 -21.45 6.77 4.33
N GLN A 75 -20.44 5.92 4.57
CA GLN A 75 -20.63 4.57 5.06
C GLN A 75 -21.31 4.57 6.45
N ARG A 76 -22.07 3.51 6.67
CA ARG A 76 -22.89 3.27 7.86
C ARG A 76 -22.14 3.49 9.19
N HIS A 77 -20.83 3.22 9.19
CA HIS A 77 -19.96 3.42 10.35
C HIS A 77 -18.57 3.91 9.91
N ARG A 78 -17.92 4.66 10.79
CA ARG A 78 -16.61 5.26 10.52
C ARG A 78 -15.45 4.52 11.21
N ARG A 79 -15.70 3.36 11.82
CA ARG A 79 -14.64 2.61 12.52
C ARG A 79 -13.51 2.19 11.59
N GLU A 80 -13.82 1.87 10.34
CA GLU A 80 -12.82 1.56 9.32
C GLU A 80 -11.87 2.74 9.01
N LEU A 81 -12.40 3.98 9.02
CA LEU A 81 -11.56 5.18 8.81
C LEU A 81 -10.61 5.41 9.98
N GLN A 82 -11.06 5.14 11.20
CA GLN A 82 -10.21 5.18 12.38
C GLN A 82 -9.11 4.12 12.29
N ALA A 83 -9.46 2.88 11.91
CA ALA A 83 -8.50 1.82 11.68
C ALA A 83 -7.48 2.19 10.59
N ALA A 84 -7.90 2.80 9.49
CA ALA A 84 -6.99 3.28 8.45
C ALA A 84 -6.01 4.33 8.97
N ALA A 85 -6.49 5.29 9.77
CA ALA A 85 -5.65 6.32 10.37
C ALA A 85 -4.64 5.75 11.40
N GLU A 86 -5.02 4.72 12.15
CA GLU A 86 -4.14 4.00 13.07
C GLU A 86 -3.10 3.15 12.32
N LEU A 87 -3.51 2.49 11.22
CA LEU A 87 -2.66 1.61 10.43
C LEU A 87 -1.60 2.37 9.63
N ALA A 88 -1.92 3.55 9.11
CA ALA A 88 -1.02 4.31 8.25
C ALA A 88 0.39 4.51 8.84
N PRO A 89 0.56 5.04 10.07
CA PRO A 89 1.88 5.16 10.69
C PRO A 89 2.50 3.79 11.06
N LEU A 90 1.68 2.80 11.45
CA LEU A 90 2.19 1.47 11.82
C LEU A 90 2.76 0.71 10.63
N LEU A 91 2.21 0.93 9.44
CA LEU A 91 2.72 0.38 8.17
C LEU A 91 3.91 1.18 7.63
N GLY A 92 4.22 2.36 8.17
CA GLY A 92 5.28 3.22 7.67
C GLY A 92 4.89 3.98 6.37
N LEU A 93 3.61 4.30 6.19
CA LEU A 93 3.19 5.14 5.06
C LEU A 93 3.80 6.54 5.17
N ALA A 94 4.21 7.10 4.04
CA ALA A 94 4.80 8.44 3.99
C ALA A 94 3.78 9.54 4.33
N GLU A 95 2.56 9.36 3.88
CA GLU A 95 1.42 10.24 4.10
C GLU A 95 0.13 9.43 4.15
N HIS A 96 -0.91 10.00 4.78
CA HIS A 96 -2.26 9.45 4.74
C HIS A 96 -3.27 10.58 4.58
N HIS A 97 -4.11 10.48 3.56
CA HIS A 97 -5.19 11.42 3.27
C HIS A 97 -6.54 10.75 3.41
N THR A 98 -7.51 11.49 3.95
CA THR A 98 -8.92 11.10 3.97
C THR A 98 -9.73 12.13 3.20
N ILE A 99 -10.50 11.69 2.21
CA ILE A 99 -11.36 12.54 1.38
C ILE A 99 -12.82 12.14 1.60
N ALA A 100 -13.70 13.13 1.75
CA ALA A 100 -15.14 12.90 1.86
C ALA A 100 -15.80 12.93 0.47
N VAL A 101 -16.61 11.89 0.18
CA VAL A 101 -17.41 11.77 -1.05
C VAL A 101 -18.77 11.20 -0.65
N ASN A 102 -19.84 11.96 -0.79
CA ASN A 102 -21.17 11.52 -0.33
C ASN A 102 -21.84 10.54 -1.30
N LEU A 103 -21.48 9.25 -1.27
CA LEU A 103 -22.17 8.21 -2.05
C LEU A 103 -23.48 7.76 -1.39
N ALA A 104 -23.69 8.07 -0.12
CA ALA A 104 -24.96 7.79 0.56
C ALA A 104 -26.11 8.64 0.04
N ALA A 105 -25.82 9.73 -0.69
CA ALA A 105 -26.84 10.63 -1.23
C ALA A 105 -27.86 9.95 -2.18
N TRP A 106 -27.47 8.82 -2.82
CA TRP A 106 -28.37 8.06 -3.71
C TRP A 106 -28.71 6.66 -3.20
N GLY A 107 -28.25 6.28 -2.01
CA GLY A 107 -28.61 5.01 -1.37
C GLY A 107 -28.18 3.77 -2.17
N GLY A 108 -29.02 2.73 -2.12
CA GLY A 108 -28.86 1.52 -2.94
C GLY A 108 -27.90 0.47 -2.37
N SER A 109 -27.40 0.64 -1.15
CA SER A 109 -26.52 -0.35 -0.49
C SER A 109 -26.76 -0.40 1.01
N ALA A 110 -26.69 -1.60 1.58
CA ALA A 110 -26.71 -1.79 3.03
C ALA A 110 -25.54 -1.09 3.76
N LEU A 111 -24.48 -0.70 3.08
CA LEU A 111 -23.37 0.03 3.66
C LEU A 111 -23.58 1.55 3.72
N THR A 112 -24.53 2.10 2.95
CA THR A 112 -24.83 3.54 2.88
C THR A 112 -26.26 3.89 3.25
N ASP A 113 -27.14 2.89 3.37
CA ASP A 113 -28.54 3.05 3.71
C ASP A 113 -28.90 2.16 4.92
N THR A 114 -29.25 2.79 6.04
CA THR A 114 -29.60 2.08 7.29
C THR A 114 -30.96 1.36 7.21
N ALA A 115 -31.81 1.67 6.22
CA ALA A 115 -33.05 0.94 6.00
C ALA A 115 -32.83 -0.46 5.37
N ILE A 116 -31.67 -0.69 4.77
CA ILE A 116 -31.30 -1.98 4.20
C ILE A 116 -30.50 -2.78 5.22
N ALA A 117 -30.96 -4.01 5.55
CA ALA A 117 -30.27 -4.87 6.50
C ALA A 117 -28.90 -5.36 5.96
N VAL A 118 -27.91 -5.41 6.82
CA VAL A 118 -26.60 -6.01 6.50
C VAL A 118 -26.77 -7.53 6.41
N PRO A 119 -26.32 -8.19 5.32
CA PRO A 119 -26.47 -9.63 5.16
C PRO A 119 -25.62 -10.42 6.16
N SER A 120 -26.16 -11.51 6.66
CA SER A 120 -25.52 -12.45 7.60
C SER A 120 -25.67 -13.91 7.20
N ASN A 121 -26.20 -14.16 5.98
CA ASN A 121 -26.56 -15.51 5.52
C ASN A 121 -25.50 -16.15 4.60
N GLY A 122 -24.37 -15.48 4.38
CA GLY A 122 -23.33 -15.90 3.46
C GLY A 122 -23.47 -15.27 2.08
N VAL A 123 -22.38 -15.29 1.33
CA VAL A 123 -22.30 -14.75 -0.05
C VAL A 123 -22.82 -15.81 -1.02
N GLU A 124 -23.90 -15.51 -1.75
CA GLU A 124 -24.43 -16.38 -2.79
C GLU A 124 -23.65 -16.18 -4.10
N ALA A 125 -23.19 -17.27 -4.69
CA ALA A 125 -22.40 -17.23 -5.91
C ALA A 125 -23.21 -16.65 -7.09
N GLY A 126 -22.65 -15.66 -7.79
CA GLY A 126 -23.28 -15.05 -8.96
C GLY A 126 -24.34 -13.99 -8.65
N VAL A 127 -24.57 -13.69 -7.37
CA VAL A 127 -25.47 -12.62 -6.94
C VAL A 127 -24.66 -11.43 -6.44
N ILE A 128 -25.00 -10.22 -6.91
CA ILE A 128 -24.41 -8.98 -6.38
C ILE A 128 -25.03 -8.73 -5.00
N PRO A 129 -24.21 -8.73 -3.91
CA PRO A 129 -24.76 -8.60 -2.56
C PRO A 129 -25.30 -7.17 -2.30
N SER A 130 -26.24 -7.05 -1.35
CA SER A 130 -26.78 -5.75 -0.93
C SER A 130 -25.73 -4.80 -0.32
N THR A 131 -24.55 -5.29 0.00
CA THR A 131 -23.39 -4.50 0.44
C THR A 131 -22.61 -3.83 -0.71
N TYR A 132 -22.96 -4.15 -1.97
CA TYR A 132 -22.39 -3.45 -3.12
C TYR A 132 -22.84 -1.98 -3.11
N VAL A 133 -21.90 -1.06 -3.06
CA VAL A 133 -22.16 0.37 -3.23
C VAL A 133 -21.97 0.71 -4.71
N PRO A 134 -23.01 1.13 -5.43
CA PRO A 134 -22.95 1.34 -6.87
C PRO A 134 -21.79 2.24 -7.31
N GLY A 135 -20.88 1.69 -8.13
CA GLY A 135 -19.76 2.41 -8.71
C GLY A 135 -18.71 2.91 -7.71
N ARG A 136 -18.71 2.44 -6.46
CA ARG A 136 -17.83 2.93 -5.40
C ARG A 136 -16.36 2.85 -5.80
N ASN A 137 -15.88 1.70 -6.27
CA ASN A 137 -14.48 1.53 -6.64
C ASN A 137 -14.12 2.38 -7.87
N THR A 138 -15.03 2.62 -8.79
CA THR A 138 -14.83 3.55 -9.91
C THR A 138 -14.49 4.96 -9.40
N VAL A 139 -15.28 5.47 -8.46
CA VAL A 139 -15.04 6.79 -7.85
C VAL A 139 -13.71 6.79 -7.08
N PHE A 140 -13.44 5.75 -6.31
CA PHE A 140 -12.22 5.66 -5.49
C PHE A 140 -10.97 5.61 -6.34
N ILE A 141 -10.94 4.79 -7.39
CA ILE A 141 -9.80 4.66 -8.29
C ILE A 141 -9.61 5.96 -9.08
N ALA A 142 -10.69 6.65 -9.49
CA ALA A 142 -10.60 7.94 -10.17
C ALA A 142 -9.97 9.03 -9.28
N LEU A 143 -10.34 9.08 -7.99
CA LEU A 143 -9.72 10.01 -7.03
C LEU A 143 -8.26 9.64 -6.76
N ALA A 144 -7.96 8.34 -6.65
CA ALA A 144 -6.58 7.87 -6.49
C ALA A 144 -5.73 8.19 -7.73
N LEU A 145 -6.28 8.09 -8.95
CA LEU A 145 -5.61 8.49 -10.19
C LEU A 145 -5.29 9.98 -10.20
N SER A 146 -6.25 10.82 -9.80
CA SER A 146 -6.03 12.27 -9.67
C SER A 146 -4.91 12.60 -8.68
N LEU A 147 -4.89 11.94 -7.52
CA LEU A 147 -3.82 12.10 -6.53
C LEU A 147 -2.48 11.59 -7.07
N ALA A 148 -2.47 10.45 -7.77
CA ALA A 148 -1.27 9.88 -8.36
C ALA A 148 -0.64 10.84 -9.39
N GLU A 149 -1.45 11.43 -10.25
CA GLU A 149 -0.99 12.40 -11.23
C GLU A 149 -0.42 13.66 -10.56
N ALA A 150 -1.13 14.20 -9.56
CA ALA A 150 -0.69 15.38 -8.82
C ALA A 150 0.65 15.17 -8.07
N ARG A 151 0.94 13.92 -7.66
CA ARG A 151 2.13 13.57 -6.87
C ARG A 151 3.22 12.89 -7.71
N GLY A 152 2.97 12.56 -8.98
CA GLY A 152 3.88 11.82 -9.84
C GLY A 152 4.04 10.36 -9.40
N ALA A 153 3.01 9.76 -8.81
CA ALA A 153 3.05 8.36 -8.38
C ALA A 153 2.96 7.42 -9.57
N GLN A 154 3.70 6.30 -9.49
CA GLN A 154 3.81 5.32 -10.58
C GLN A 154 2.83 4.14 -10.44
N LYS A 155 2.27 3.94 -9.22
CA LYS A 155 1.35 2.83 -8.94
C LYS A 155 0.09 3.32 -8.22
N LEU A 156 -1.04 2.68 -8.55
CA LEU A 156 -2.28 2.71 -7.78
C LEU A 156 -2.48 1.32 -7.18
N VAL A 157 -2.35 1.20 -5.86
CA VAL A 157 -2.39 -0.08 -5.14
C VAL A 157 -3.79 -0.32 -4.61
N LEU A 158 -4.35 -1.48 -4.97
CA LEU A 158 -5.72 -1.88 -4.65
C LEU A 158 -5.73 -3.18 -3.86
N GLY A 159 -6.52 -3.23 -2.79
CA GLY A 159 -6.68 -4.42 -1.95
C GLY A 159 -7.73 -5.42 -2.45
N VAL A 160 -8.08 -5.39 -3.73
CA VAL A 160 -9.06 -6.31 -4.35
C VAL A 160 -8.52 -7.74 -4.34
N ASN A 161 -9.37 -8.71 -4.03
CA ASN A 161 -9.00 -10.14 -3.92
C ASN A 161 -10.02 -11.05 -4.61
N ALA A 162 -9.74 -12.37 -4.60
CA ALA A 162 -10.55 -13.38 -5.30
C ALA A 162 -12.02 -13.47 -4.81
N VAL A 163 -12.30 -13.15 -3.54
CA VAL A 163 -13.66 -13.15 -3.00
C VAL A 163 -14.42 -11.92 -3.49
N ASP A 164 -13.75 -10.75 -3.53
CA ASP A 164 -14.38 -9.50 -3.92
C ASP A 164 -14.85 -9.53 -5.39
N TYR A 165 -14.00 -9.99 -6.32
CA TYR A 165 -14.38 -10.00 -7.74
C TYR A 165 -15.50 -11.00 -8.05
N SER A 166 -15.73 -12.00 -7.20
CA SER A 166 -16.86 -12.92 -7.38
C SER A 166 -18.21 -12.26 -7.11
N GLY A 167 -18.25 -11.19 -6.31
CA GLY A 167 -19.48 -10.49 -5.91
C GLY A 167 -19.63 -9.06 -6.42
N TYR A 168 -18.52 -8.36 -6.67
CA TYR A 168 -18.56 -6.94 -7.04
C TYR A 168 -18.06 -6.72 -8.47
N PRO A 169 -18.88 -6.14 -9.38
CA PRO A 169 -18.48 -5.93 -10.77
C PRO A 169 -17.27 -5.01 -10.91
N ASP A 170 -17.11 -4.03 -10.03
CA ASP A 170 -16.01 -3.06 -10.00
C ASP A 170 -14.74 -3.55 -9.23
N CYS A 171 -14.65 -4.87 -9.02
CA CYS A 171 -13.46 -5.56 -8.49
C CYS A 171 -12.88 -6.59 -9.47
N ARG A 172 -13.52 -6.80 -10.62
CA ARG A 172 -13.17 -7.85 -11.58
C ARG A 172 -11.89 -7.49 -12.34
N PRO A 173 -11.09 -8.50 -12.77
CA PRO A 173 -9.89 -8.26 -13.56
C PRO A 173 -10.15 -7.48 -14.86
N ASP A 174 -11.22 -7.83 -15.59
CA ASP A 174 -11.63 -7.15 -16.82
C ASP A 174 -11.96 -5.67 -16.59
N TYR A 175 -12.60 -5.34 -15.47
CA TYR A 175 -12.84 -3.97 -15.06
C TYR A 175 -11.54 -3.22 -14.77
N LEU A 176 -10.60 -3.83 -14.05
CA LEU A 176 -9.32 -3.21 -13.72
C LEU A 176 -8.48 -2.94 -14.99
N GLU A 177 -8.49 -3.84 -15.97
CA GLU A 177 -7.85 -3.66 -17.28
C GLU A 177 -8.48 -2.50 -18.05
N ALA A 178 -9.82 -2.42 -18.07
CA ALA A 178 -10.52 -1.30 -18.69
C ALA A 178 -10.18 0.03 -18.00
N PHE A 179 -10.08 0.04 -16.66
CA PHE A 179 -9.71 1.23 -15.93
C PHE A 179 -8.24 1.64 -16.17
N GLN A 180 -7.33 0.68 -16.33
CA GLN A 180 -5.95 0.97 -16.73
C GLN A 180 -5.91 1.69 -18.08
N THR A 181 -6.69 1.21 -19.06
CA THR A 181 -6.83 1.88 -20.37
C THR A 181 -7.39 3.30 -20.20
N LEU A 182 -8.39 3.47 -19.31
CA LEU A 182 -8.93 4.80 -19.01
C LEU A 182 -7.85 5.72 -18.41
N ALA A 183 -7.03 5.22 -17.48
CA ALA A 183 -5.94 6.00 -16.87
C ALA A 183 -4.92 6.49 -17.91
N GLU A 184 -4.59 5.65 -18.91
CA GLU A 184 -3.69 6.00 -20.02
C GLU A 184 -4.29 7.09 -20.93
N LEU A 185 -5.60 7.07 -21.13
CA LEU A 185 -6.29 8.02 -21.99
C LEU A 185 -6.62 9.34 -21.29
N ALA A 186 -6.98 9.29 -20.01
CA ALA A 186 -7.59 10.40 -19.28
C ALA A 186 -6.57 11.28 -18.52
N SER A 187 -5.33 10.79 -18.26
CA SER A 187 -4.33 11.54 -17.54
C SER A 187 -3.29 12.17 -18.46
N LYS A 188 -2.67 13.28 -18.02
CA LYS A 188 -1.53 13.87 -18.74
C LYS A 188 -0.37 12.87 -18.81
N ALA A 189 -0.02 12.26 -17.66
CA ALA A 189 1.02 11.25 -17.59
C ALA A 189 0.75 10.07 -18.55
N GLY A 190 -0.51 9.64 -18.68
CA GLY A 190 -0.91 8.60 -19.63
C GLY A 190 -0.70 9.00 -21.09
N ARG A 191 -1.05 10.25 -21.46
CA ARG A 191 -0.82 10.77 -22.81
C ARG A 191 0.66 10.93 -23.14
N GLU A 192 1.50 11.03 -22.13
CA GLU A 192 2.96 11.09 -22.23
C GLU A 192 3.63 9.70 -22.09
N GLY A 193 2.86 8.61 -21.97
CA GLY A 193 3.33 7.21 -21.96
C GLY A 193 3.80 6.70 -20.61
N HIS A 194 3.46 7.38 -19.49
CA HIS A 194 3.86 7.00 -18.13
C HIS A 194 2.71 7.09 -17.11
N ALA A 195 1.51 6.66 -17.52
CA ALA A 195 0.36 6.54 -16.62
C ALA A 195 0.70 5.73 -15.36
N ALA A 196 0.12 6.12 -14.24
CA ALA A 196 0.18 5.29 -13.04
C ALA A 196 -0.46 3.92 -13.33
N GLN A 197 0.23 2.84 -12.95
CA GLN A 197 -0.25 1.49 -13.18
C GLN A 197 -1.14 1.03 -12.03
N LEU A 198 -2.34 0.53 -12.35
CA LEU A 198 -3.17 -0.17 -11.38
C LEU A 198 -2.49 -1.48 -10.98
N TRP A 199 -2.38 -1.69 -9.69
CA TRP A 199 -1.79 -2.90 -9.13
C TRP A 199 -2.67 -3.47 -8.03
N ALA A 200 -3.26 -4.62 -8.30
CA ALA A 200 -4.08 -5.39 -7.37
C ALA A 200 -3.35 -6.71 -7.02
N PRO A 201 -2.36 -6.67 -6.11
CA PRO A 201 -1.49 -7.82 -5.84
C PRO A 201 -2.24 -9.03 -5.27
N LEU A 202 -3.41 -8.82 -4.69
CA LEU A 202 -4.20 -9.86 -4.02
C LEU A 202 -5.30 -10.46 -4.91
N VAL A 203 -5.45 -10.02 -6.16
CA VAL A 203 -6.61 -10.32 -7.01
C VAL A 203 -6.89 -11.81 -7.17
N THR A 204 -5.87 -12.67 -7.14
CA THR A 204 -6.01 -14.14 -7.22
C THR A 204 -5.86 -14.85 -5.88
N TRP A 205 -5.71 -14.11 -4.76
CA TRP A 205 -5.39 -14.73 -3.48
C TRP A 205 -6.64 -15.07 -2.68
N SER A 206 -6.59 -16.22 -2.00
CA SER A 206 -7.57 -16.55 -0.97
C SER A 206 -7.37 -15.70 0.28
N LYS A 207 -8.42 -15.52 1.08
CA LYS A 207 -8.35 -14.79 2.35
C LYS A 207 -7.30 -15.41 3.32
N THR A 208 -7.18 -16.73 3.36
CA THR A 208 -6.16 -17.43 4.16
C THR A 208 -4.74 -17.03 3.73
N ARG A 209 -4.47 -16.99 2.43
CA ARG A 209 -3.17 -16.52 1.91
C ARG A 209 -2.89 -15.06 2.27
N ILE A 210 -3.91 -14.20 2.21
CA ILE A 210 -3.78 -12.79 2.59
C ILE A 210 -3.39 -12.67 4.07
N VAL A 211 -4.02 -13.44 4.97
CA VAL A 211 -3.65 -13.47 6.40
C VAL A 211 -2.20 -13.92 6.60
N GLN A 212 -1.77 -14.99 5.91
CA GLN A 212 -0.40 -15.49 5.99
C GLN A 212 0.63 -14.44 5.56
N GLU A 213 0.37 -13.76 4.44
CA GLU A 213 1.23 -12.70 3.94
C GLU A 213 1.20 -11.45 4.83
N ALA A 214 0.04 -11.08 5.36
CA ALA A 214 -0.06 -9.99 6.33
C ALA A 214 0.85 -10.23 7.54
N ARG A 215 0.86 -11.47 8.08
CA ARG A 215 1.78 -11.85 9.17
C ARG A 215 3.25 -11.76 8.75
N ARG A 216 3.58 -12.29 7.57
CA ARG A 216 4.95 -12.25 7.03
C ARG A 216 5.45 -10.81 6.91
N LEU A 217 4.59 -9.90 6.48
CA LEU A 217 4.88 -8.48 6.28
C LEU A 217 4.80 -7.65 7.57
N GLY A 218 4.42 -8.25 8.70
CA GLY A 218 4.27 -7.52 9.97
C GLY A 218 3.08 -6.58 10.03
N VAL A 219 2.05 -6.81 9.19
CA VAL A 219 0.81 -6.03 9.26
C VAL A 219 0.12 -6.27 10.61
N PRO A 220 -0.23 -5.23 11.36
CA PRO A 220 -0.90 -5.38 12.66
C PRO A 220 -2.37 -5.79 12.45
N ILE A 221 -2.62 -7.10 12.27
CA ILE A 221 -3.92 -7.68 11.90
C ILE A 221 -5.00 -7.29 12.92
N GLU A 222 -4.66 -7.23 14.20
CA GLU A 222 -5.58 -6.87 15.30
C GLU A 222 -6.05 -5.41 15.23
N ARG A 223 -5.34 -4.55 14.49
CA ARG A 223 -5.72 -3.15 14.24
C ARG A 223 -6.59 -2.97 13.00
N THR A 224 -6.73 -4.02 12.18
CA THR A 224 -7.56 -3.96 10.99
C THR A 224 -9.04 -4.12 11.33
N TRP A 225 -9.92 -3.46 10.56
CA TRP A 225 -11.36 -3.51 10.74
C TRP A 225 -12.09 -4.04 9.51
N SER A 226 -12.99 -4.98 9.69
CA SER A 226 -13.76 -5.57 8.57
C SER A 226 -15.27 -5.61 8.84
N CYS A 227 -15.72 -5.43 10.08
CA CYS A 227 -17.14 -5.56 10.45
C CYS A 227 -17.99 -4.49 9.78
N TYR A 228 -19.11 -4.89 9.17
CA TYR A 228 -20.05 -3.99 8.52
C TYR A 228 -21.00 -3.25 9.49
N GLU A 229 -21.16 -3.71 10.73
CA GLU A 229 -22.08 -3.12 11.71
C GLU A 229 -21.45 -1.95 12.48
N GLY A 230 -20.13 -1.83 12.53
CA GLY A 230 -19.43 -0.66 13.05
C GLY A 230 -19.53 -0.40 14.57
N GLY A 231 -19.81 -1.41 15.36
CA GLY A 231 -19.78 -1.31 16.83
C GLY A 231 -18.37 -1.11 17.40
N GLU A 232 -18.22 -1.05 18.72
CA GLU A 232 -16.91 -0.99 19.39
C GLU A 232 -16.10 -2.28 19.19
N GLN A 233 -16.81 -3.42 19.08
CA GLN A 233 -16.26 -4.73 18.80
C GLN A 233 -16.88 -5.29 17.50
N PRO A 234 -16.18 -6.12 16.75
CA PRO A 234 -16.75 -6.83 15.61
C PRO A 234 -17.97 -7.65 16.02
N CYS A 235 -19.06 -7.62 15.23
CA CYS A 235 -20.30 -8.31 15.56
C CYS A 235 -20.20 -9.84 15.51
N GLY A 236 -19.19 -10.40 14.82
CA GLY A 236 -18.98 -11.85 14.66
C GLY A 236 -19.97 -12.57 13.74
N VAL A 237 -21.03 -11.89 13.27
CA VAL A 237 -22.14 -12.54 12.54
C VAL A 237 -22.32 -12.07 11.11
N CYS A 238 -21.92 -10.86 10.74
CA CYS A 238 -21.98 -10.39 9.36
C CYS A 238 -21.01 -11.18 8.47
N ASP A 239 -21.28 -11.20 7.17
CA ASP A 239 -20.48 -12.00 6.22
C ASP A 239 -18.99 -11.64 6.26
N SER A 240 -18.66 -10.35 6.42
CA SER A 240 -17.26 -9.93 6.52
C SER A 240 -16.57 -10.47 7.78
N CYS A 241 -17.22 -10.47 8.94
CA CYS A 241 -16.67 -11.09 10.16
C CYS A 241 -16.46 -12.58 9.96
N ARG A 242 -17.46 -13.32 9.44
CA ARG A 242 -17.35 -14.76 9.20
C ARG A 242 -16.21 -15.13 8.25
N ILE A 243 -16.07 -14.40 7.14
CA ILE A 243 -14.98 -14.60 6.17
C ILE A 243 -13.61 -14.35 6.82
N ARG A 244 -13.51 -13.25 7.60
CA ARG A 244 -12.29 -12.92 8.34
C ARG A 244 -11.92 -14.00 9.35
N ASP A 245 -12.86 -14.39 10.22
CA ASP A 245 -12.61 -15.35 11.30
C ASP A 245 -12.24 -16.72 10.75
N ALA A 246 -12.92 -17.18 9.69
CA ALA A 246 -12.56 -18.40 8.99
C ALA A 246 -11.16 -18.36 8.38
N ALA A 247 -10.75 -17.22 7.83
CA ALA A 247 -9.43 -17.05 7.24
C ALA A 247 -8.31 -17.01 8.31
N LEU A 248 -8.56 -16.34 9.44
CA LEU A 248 -7.65 -16.30 10.59
C LEU A 248 -7.44 -17.70 11.14
N LEU A 249 -8.52 -18.42 11.43
CA LEU A 249 -8.46 -19.80 11.91
C LEU A 249 -7.69 -20.72 10.95
N ALA A 250 -7.98 -20.65 9.64
CA ALA A 250 -7.30 -21.44 8.62
C ALA A 250 -5.81 -21.08 8.45
N ALA A 251 -5.41 -19.88 8.82
CA ALA A 251 -4.01 -19.42 8.80
C ALA A 251 -3.27 -19.71 10.13
N GLY A 252 -3.94 -20.25 11.15
CA GLY A 252 -3.35 -20.52 12.46
C GLY A 252 -3.10 -19.25 13.29
N VAL A 253 -4.02 -18.30 13.23
CA VAL A 253 -3.98 -17.01 13.96
C VAL A 253 -5.10 -16.96 14.96
#